data_08157a3e4fd25095fffa47f46d454bff
#
_entry.id   08157a3e4fd25095fffa47f46d454bff
#
_cell.length_a   1.000
_cell.length_b   1.000
_cell.length_c   1.000
_cell.angle_alpha   90.00
_cell.angle_beta   90.00
_cell.angle_gamma   90.00
#
_symmetry.space_group_name_H-M   'P 1'
#
loop_
_entity.id
_entity.type
_entity.pdbx_description
1 polymer ?
#
loop_
_entity_poly.entity_id
_entity_poly.type
_entity_poly.pdbx_seq_one_letter_code
_entity_poly.pdbx_strand_id
1 'polypeptide(L)'
;MTQSSKPLEVSRIFPARFDSLADISVFVTQKAEVAGLGPRAVYAVQVAVDEACSNIIEHAYGSEGLAGVRPQPDARAHPAARAPTIECTCRIKRDRLIIQLHDHGRPFDLATVPNPDLEADLSERHAGGLGVYFIRQLMDAVQFESVPGQGNTLTLIKCRTPPDLGVNSGPEAA
;
A
#
# COMPACT_ATOMS: atom_id res chain seq x y z
N MET A 1 25.50 -24.61 -6.96
CA MET A 1 25.20 -23.55 -7.96
C MET A 1 23.78 -23.09 -7.72
N THR A 2 23.61 -22.06 -6.89
CA THR A 2 22.29 -21.47 -6.57
C THR A 2 21.89 -20.56 -7.72
N GLN A 3 20.97 -21.00 -8.55
CA GLN A 3 20.34 -20.12 -9.54
C GLN A 3 19.59 -19.03 -8.78
N SER A 4 20.14 -17.82 -8.81
CA SER A 4 19.44 -16.61 -8.40
C SER A 4 18.34 -16.35 -9.43
N SER A 5 17.14 -16.87 -9.16
CA SER A 5 16.00 -16.54 -10.00
C SER A 5 15.77 -15.04 -9.89
N LYS A 6 15.79 -14.35 -11.04
CA LYS A 6 15.47 -12.91 -11.13
C LYS A 6 14.12 -12.68 -10.44
N PRO A 7 14.01 -11.72 -9.52
CA PRO A 7 12.73 -11.43 -8.87
C PRO A 7 11.67 -11.12 -9.93
N LEU A 8 10.50 -11.72 -9.77
CA LEU A 8 9.38 -11.40 -10.64
C LEU A 8 8.86 -10.02 -10.24
N GLU A 9 8.98 -9.06 -11.15
CA GLU A 9 8.50 -7.71 -10.97
C GLU A 9 7.42 -7.38 -12.00
N VAL A 10 6.30 -6.86 -11.54
CA VAL A 10 5.17 -6.45 -12.37
C VAL A 10 4.68 -5.10 -11.90
N SER A 11 4.54 -4.16 -12.83
CA SER A 11 4.01 -2.81 -12.58
C SER A 11 2.74 -2.57 -13.36
N ARG A 12 1.82 -1.78 -12.78
CA ARG A 12 0.61 -1.30 -13.44
C ARG A 12 0.28 0.11 -12.97
N ILE A 13 -0.16 0.95 -13.90
CA ILE A 13 -0.59 2.32 -13.62
C ILE A 13 -2.11 2.36 -13.56
N PHE A 14 -2.65 3.00 -12.53
CA PHE A 14 -4.07 3.20 -12.30
C PHE A 14 -4.38 4.69 -12.17
N PRO A 15 -5.55 5.16 -12.60
CA PRO A 15 -6.02 6.50 -12.25
C PRO A 15 -6.10 6.64 -10.72
N ALA A 16 -5.66 7.79 -10.17
CA ALA A 16 -5.76 8.06 -8.73
C ALA A 16 -7.20 8.49 -8.35
N ARG A 17 -8.11 7.53 -8.35
CA ARG A 17 -9.56 7.72 -8.11
C ARG A 17 -10.10 6.55 -7.28
N PHE A 18 -11.14 6.78 -6.49
CA PHE A 18 -11.74 5.74 -5.66
C PHE A 18 -12.30 4.55 -6.45
N ASP A 19 -12.80 4.77 -7.66
CA ASP A 19 -13.28 3.68 -8.53
C ASP A 19 -12.16 2.74 -9.01
N SER A 20 -10.89 3.14 -8.90
CA SER A 20 -9.74 2.29 -9.23
C SER A 20 -9.32 1.35 -8.08
N LEU A 21 -9.82 1.56 -6.85
CA LEU A 21 -9.40 0.76 -5.68
C LEU A 21 -9.68 -0.73 -5.88
N ALA A 22 -10.84 -1.08 -6.44
CA ALA A 22 -11.18 -2.48 -6.70
C ALA A 22 -10.19 -3.15 -7.65
N ASP A 23 -9.77 -2.47 -8.72
CA ASP A 23 -8.80 -2.99 -9.68
C ASP A 23 -7.40 -3.11 -9.08
N ILE A 24 -6.98 -2.15 -8.24
CA ILE A 24 -5.71 -2.19 -7.52
C ILE A 24 -5.73 -3.36 -6.54
N SER A 25 -6.81 -3.52 -5.78
CA SER A 25 -7.00 -4.61 -4.82
C SER A 25 -6.89 -5.98 -5.49
N VAL A 26 -7.57 -6.19 -6.62
CA VAL A 26 -7.46 -7.42 -7.41
C VAL A 26 -6.02 -7.63 -7.89
N PHE A 27 -5.35 -6.60 -8.39
CA PHE A 27 -3.98 -6.70 -8.87
C PHE A 27 -3.03 -7.15 -7.76
N VAL A 28 -3.07 -6.53 -6.57
CA VAL A 28 -2.13 -6.84 -5.48
C VAL A 28 -2.42 -8.19 -4.83
N THR A 29 -3.70 -8.57 -4.67
CA THR A 29 -4.07 -9.87 -4.10
C THR A 29 -3.62 -11.03 -4.98
N GLN A 30 -3.76 -10.93 -6.28
CA GLN A 30 -3.21 -11.91 -7.23
C GLN A 30 -1.68 -12.04 -7.11
N LYS A 31 -0.96 -10.93 -6.91
CA LYS A 31 0.50 -10.99 -6.73
C LYS A 31 0.89 -11.53 -5.36
N ALA A 32 0.10 -11.28 -4.33
CA ALA A 32 0.27 -11.84 -3.00
C ALA A 32 0.09 -13.37 -3.00
N GLU A 33 -0.91 -13.87 -3.73
CA GLU A 33 -1.14 -15.31 -3.92
C GLU A 33 0.01 -15.95 -4.70
N VAL A 34 0.45 -15.35 -5.82
CA VAL A 34 1.61 -15.82 -6.60
C VAL A 34 2.89 -15.79 -5.77
N ALA A 35 3.04 -14.83 -4.85
CA ALA A 35 4.15 -14.79 -3.89
C ALA A 35 4.08 -15.92 -2.85
N GLY A 36 2.99 -16.69 -2.81
CA GLY A 36 2.77 -17.78 -1.85
C GLY A 36 2.48 -17.29 -0.43
N LEU A 37 1.87 -16.12 -0.31
CA LEU A 37 1.34 -15.65 0.97
C LEU A 37 0.09 -16.44 1.34
N GLY A 38 -0.05 -16.78 2.62
CA GLY A 38 -1.27 -17.42 3.12
C GLY A 38 -2.46 -16.45 3.14
N PRO A 39 -3.71 -16.96 3.27
CA PRO A 39 -4.93 -16.14 3.15
C PRO A 39 -4.98 -14.93 4.10
N ARG A 40 -4.50 -15.07 5.33
CA ARG A 40 -4.41 -13.96 6.30
C ARG A 40 -3.47 -12.86 5.82
N ALA A 41 -2.32 -13.24 5.24
CA ALA A 41 -1.34 -12.28 4.74
C ALA A 41 -1.82 -11.62 3.43
N VAL A 42 -2.53 -12.35 2.57
CA VAL A 42 -3.20 -11.78 1.38
C VAL A 42 -4.22 -10.73 1.78
N TYR A 43 -5.08 -11.04 2.76
CA TYR A 43 -6.06 -10.07 3.28
C TYR A 43 -5.38 -8.85 3.92
N ALA A 44 -4.31 -9.07 4.70
CA ALA A 44 -3.53 -7.97 5.28
C ALA A 44 -2.94 -7.04 4.21
N VAL A 45 -2.41 -7.60 3.13
CA VAL A 45 -1.91 -6.83 1.97
C VAL A 45 -3.04 -6.04 1.32
N GLN A 46 -4.19 -6.66 1.09
CA GLN A 46 -5.35 -6.00 0.51
C GLN A 46 -5.75 -4.77 1.31
N VAL A 47 -6.03 -4.93 2.61
CA VAL A 47 -6.45 -3.83 3.48
C VAL A 47 -5.40 -2.72 3.52
N ALA A 48 -4.12 -3.07 3.68
CA ALA A 48 -3.05 -2.08 3.74
C ALA A 48 -2.90 -1.28 2.45
N VAL A 49 -3.08 -1.90 1.29
CA VAL A 49 -3.01 -1.22 -0.02
C VAL A 49 -4.25 -0.38 -0.26
N ASP A 50 -5.44 -0.85 0.10
CA ASP A 50 -6.68 -0.08 -0.03
C ASP A 50 -6.60 1.22 0.81
N GLU A 51 -6.14 1.14 2.06
CA GLU A 51 -5.91 2.30 2.93
C GLU A 51 -4.82 3.23 2.37
N ALA A 52 -3.71 2.67 1.89
CA ALA A 52 -2.62 3.46 1.31
C ALA A 52 -3.06 4.22 0.06
N CYS A 53 -3.79 3.58 -0.84
CA CYS A 53 -4.31 4.21 -2.06
C CYS A 53 -5.37 5.27 -1.73
N SER A 54 -6.25 5.01 -0.76
CA SER A 54 -7.23 6.00 -0.28
C SER A 54 -6.52 7.24 0.26
N ASN A 55 -5.48 7.06 1.08
CA ASN A 55 -4.67 8.17 1.60
C ASN A 55 -3.99 8.97 0.47
N ILE A 56 -3.45 8.30 -0.55
CA ILE A 56 -2.87 8.98 -1.73
C ILE A 56 -3.94 9.81 -2.44
N ILE A 57 -5.11 9.23 -2.70
CA ILE A 57 -6.21 9.91 -3.39
C ILE A 57 -6.68 11.13 -2.60
N GLU A 58 -6.89 11.00 -1.30
CA GLU A 58 -7.41 12.06 -0.44
C GLU A 58 -6.38 13.16 -0.13
N HIS A 59 -5.16 12.78 0.21
CA HIS A 59 -4.17 13.71 0.75
C HIS A 59 -3.16 14.20 -0.28
N ALA A 60 -2.75 13.35 -1.22
CA ALA A 60 -1.81 13.75 -2.26
C ALA A 60 -2.48 14.55 -3.38
N TYR A 61 -3.73 14.20 -3.72
CA TYR A 61 -4.47 14.84 -4.82
C TYR A 61 -5.69 15.67 -4.35
N GLY A 62 -6.16 15.47 -3.11
CA GLY A 62 -7.25 16.24 -2.52
C GLY A 62 -8.55 16.16 -3.31
N SER A 63 -9.26 17.29 -3.43
CA SER A 63 -10.53 17.36 -4.15
C SER A 63 -10.45 17.03 -5.64
N GLU A 64 -9.26 17.03 -6.23
CA GLU A 64 -9.06 16.63 -7.63
C GLU A 64 -9.24 15.11 -7.82
N GLY A 65 -8.96 14.31 -6.78
CA GLY A 65 -9.23 12.86 -6.78
C GLY A 65 -10.68 12.49 -6.48
N LEU A 66 -11.44 13.39 -5.82
CA LEU A 66 -12.82 13.16 -5.41
C LEU A 66 -13.87 13.46 -6.48
N ALA A 67 -13.55 14.34 -7.42
CA ALA A 67 -14.46 14.73 -8.46
C ALA A 67 -13.86 14.42 -9.82
N GLY A 68 -14.60 13.72 -10.66
CA GLY A 68 -14.41 13.82 -12.09
C GLY A 68 -14.65 15.26 -12.59
N VAL A 69 -14.16 16.25 -11.85
CA VAL A 69 -14.34 17.68 -12.10
C VAL A 69 -13.26 18.14 -13.04
N ARG A 70 -13.74 18.68 -14.15
CA ARG A 70 -12.94 19.44 -15.11
C ARG A 70 -11.93 20.35 -14.40
N PRO A 71 -10.68 20.43 -14.88
CA PRO A 71 -9.74 21.43 -14.41
C PRO A 71 -10.36 22.82 -14.60
N GLN A 72 -10.50 23.58 -13.53
CA GLN A 72 -10.77 25.00 -13.68
C GLN A 72 -9.54 25.64 -14.34
N PRO A 73 -9.71 26.51 -15.33
CA PRO A 73 -8.61 27.12 -16.05
C PRO A 73 -8.02 28.32 -15.30
N ASP A 74 -7.52 28.13 -14.09
CA ASP A 74 -6.62 29.09 -13.48
C ASP A 74 -5.18 28.71 -13.85
N ALA A 75 -4.89 29.08 -15.08
CA ALA A 75 -3.67 28.91 -15.80
C ALA A 75 -2.54 29.79 -15.25
N ARG A 76 -1.93 29.38 -14.18
CA ARG A 76 -0.50 29.59 -13.89
C ARG A 76 0.16 28.26 -13.50
N ALA A 77 -0.41 27.16 -13.93
CA ALA A 77 0.08 25.82 -13.75
C ALA A 77 1.06 25.46 -14.86
N HIS A 78 2.10 24.77 -14.44
CA HIS A 78 3.12 24.14 -15.26
C HIS A 78 2.58 23.46 -16.52
N PRO A 79 3.33 23.47 -17.64
CA PRO A 79 2.94 22.76 -18.85
C PRO A 79 2.91 21.26 -18.58
N ALA A 80 1.77 20.63 -18.87
CA ALA A 80 1.45 19.22 -18.71
C ALA A 80 1.16 18.77 -17.26
N ALA A 81 0.03 19.21 -16.70
CA ALA A 81 -0.58 18.49 -15.57
C ALA A 81 -0.97 17.08 -16.07
N ARG A 82 -0.12 16.11 -15.79
CA ARG A 82 -0.46 14.68 -15.99
C ARG A 82 -1.68 14.38 -15.12
N ALA A 83 -2.65 13.64 -15.67
CA ALA A 83 -3.78 13.17 -14.88
C ALA A 83 -3.26 12.43 -13.63
N PRO A 84 -3.87 12.62 -12.45
CA PRO A 84 -3.50 11.92 -11.24
C PRO A 84 -3.46 10.40 -11.44
N THR A 85 -2.32 9.77 -11.10
CA THR A 85 -2.14 8.32 -11.24
C THR A 85 -1.39 7.75 -10.04
N ILE A 86 -1.64 6.47 -9.78
CA ILE A 86 -0.88 5.63 -8.86
C ILE A 86 -0.24 4.51 -9.70
N GLU A 87 1.08 4.44 -9.69
CA GLU A 87 1.80 3.31 -10.23
C GLU A 87 2.03 2.29 -9.12
N CYS A 88 1.47 1.09 -9.28
CA CYS A 88 1.61 -0.01 -8.34
C CYS A 88 2.57 -1.04 -8.90
N THR A 89 3.72 -1.20 -8.26
CA THR A 89 4.75 -2.19 -8.61
C THR A 89 4.82 -3.28 -7.55
N CYS A 90 4.63 -4.53 -7.95
CA CYS A 90 4.79 -5.71 -7.10
C CYS A 90 6.06 -6.46 -7.47
N ARG A 91 6.95 -6.63 -6.50
CA ARG A 91 8.20 -7.38 -6.64
C ARG A 91 8.18 -8.60 -5.73
N ILE A 92 8.11 -9.78 -6.34
CA ILE A 92 8.06 -11.06 -5.64
C ILE A 92 9.48 -11.57 -5.42
N LYS A 93 9.85 -11.73 -4.14
CA LYS A 93 11.09 -12.36 -3.71
C LYS A 93 10.80 -13.71 -3.07
N ARG A 94 11.87 -14.49 -2.83
CA ARG A 94 11.74 -15.84 -2.25
C ARG A 94 11.02 -15.85 -0.90
N ASP A 95 11.22 -14.82 -0.08
CA ASP A 95 10.78 -14.72 1.32
C ASP A 95 9.73 -13.65 1.57
N ARG A 96 9.43 -12.79 0.58
CA ARG A 96 8.55 -11.65 0.76
C ARG A 96 7.95 -11.10 -0.53
N LEU A 97 6.84 -10.40 -0.39
CA LEU A 97 6.29 -9.49 -1.39
C LEU A 97 6.65 -8.06 -1.02
N ILE A 98 7.13 -7.29 -1.98
CA ILE A 98 7.37 -5.86 -1.88
C ILE A 98 6.39 -5.17 -2.83
N ILE A 99 5.61 -4.24 -2.30
CA ILE A 99 4.65 -3.43 -3.06
C ILE A 99 5.12 -1.99 -2.97
N GLN A 100 5.25 -1.33 -4.11
CA GLN A 100 5.56 0.09 -4.19
C GLN A 100 4.39 0.81 -4.86
N LEU A 101 3.89 1.83 -4.17
CA LEU A 101 2.88 2.75 -4.68
C LEU A 101 3.59 4.08 -4.94
N HIS A 102 3.64 4.47 -6.22
CA HIS A 102 4.30 5.71 -6.64
C HIS A 102 3.26 6.68 -7.18
N ASP A 103 3.36 7.94 -6.73
CA ASP A 103 2.47 9.03 -7.13
C ASP A 103 3.25 10.34 -7.32
N HIS A 104 2.62 11.32 -7.97
CA HIS A 104 3.18 12.65 -8.18
C HIS A 104 2.37 13.76 -7.49
N GLY A 105 1.56 13.41 -6.51
CA GLY A 105 0.79 14.35 -5.71
C GLY A 105 1.63 15.05 -4.63
N ARG A 106 0.94 15.72 -3.72
CA ARG A 106 1.61 16.35 -2.58
C ARG A 106 2.19 15.28 -1.67
N PRO A 107 3.41 15.48 -1.13
CA PRO A 107 3.97 14.53 -0.18
C PRO A 107 3.07 14.36 1.05
N PHE A 108 2.79 13.11 1.41
CA PHE A 108 2.08 12.75 2.62
C PHE A 108 2.87 11.66 3.34
N ASP A 109 3.65 12.09 4.35
CA ASP A 109 4.48 11.17 5.11
C ASP A 109 3.66 10.47 6.20
N LEU A 110 3.38 9.21 5.96
CA LEU A 110 2.70 8.33 6.91
C LEU A 110 3.40 8.26 8.28
N ALA A 111 4.74 8.49 8.35
CA ALA A 111 5.47 8.43 9.61
C ALA A 111 5.10 9.59 10.56
N THR A 112 4.61 10.71 10.02
CA THR A 112 4.21 11.87 10.82
C THR A 112 2.81 11.74 11.43
N VAL A 113 2.01 10.76 10.96
CA VAL A 113 0.66 10.54 11.49
C VAL A 113 0.76 9.82 12.84
N PRO A 114 0.25 10.41 13.94
CA PRO A 114 0.27 9.78 15.25
C PRO A 114 -0.60 8.51 15.25
N ASN A 115 -0.25 7.57 16.11
CA ASN A 115 -1.14 6.43 16.33
C ASN A 115 -2.45 6.91 16.96
N PRO A 116 -3.60 6.36 16.52
CA PRO A 116 -4.90 6.71 17.11
C PRO A 116 -4.93 6.27 18.57
N ASP A 117 -5.56 7.08 19.42
CA ASP A 117 -5.93 6.65 20.75
C ASP A 117 -7.13 5.68 20.65
N LEU A 118 -6.86 4.39 20.85
CA LEU A 118 -7.86 3.34 20.75
C LEU A 118 -8.76 3.28 21.99
N GLU A 119 -8.39 3.95 23.10
CA GLU A 119 -9.15 4.01 24.35
C GLU A 119 -10.07 5.24 24.42
N ALA A 120 -9.85 6.25 23.56
CA ALA A 120 -10.70 7.43 23.48
C ALA A 120 -12.12 7.08 23.02
N ASP A 121 -13.10 7.86 23.49
CA ASP A 121 -14.49 7.72 23.06
C ASP A 121 -14.65 7.91 21.54
N LEU A 122 -15.59 7.16 20.95
CA LEU A 122 -15.86 7.19 19.49
C LEU A 122 -16.11 8.60 18.95
N SER A 123 -16.65 9.51 19.77
CA SER A 123 -16.89 10.91 19.43
C SER A 123 -15.63 11.78 19.38
N GLU A 124 -14.56 11.35 20.04
CA GLU A 124 -13.28 12.08 20.11
C GLU A 124 -12.23 11.50 19.15
N ARG A 125 -12.49 10.33 18.56
CA ARG A 125 -11.60 9.74 17.56
C ARG A 125 -11.62 10.59 16.29
N HIS A 126 -10.51 11.23 16.02
CA HIS A 126 -10.30 11.89 14.73
C HIS A 126 -10.43 10.85 13.62
N ALA A 127 -11.26 11.14 12.61
CA ALA A 127 -11.51 10.25 11.47
C ALA A 127 -10.25 9.94 10.61
N GLY A 128 -9.14 10.65 10.86
CA GLY A 128 -7.85 10.42 10.21
C GLY A 128 -6.87 9.69 11.13
N GLY A 129 -6.18 8.67 10.62
CA GLY A 129 -5.14 7.94 11.34
C GLY A 129 -5.38 6.45 11.53
N LEU A 130 -6.63 5.98 11.49
CA LEU A 130 -6.93 4.55 11.55
C LEU A 130 -6.35 3.80 10.36
N GLY A 131 -6.44 4.34 9.15
CA GLY A 131 -5.88 3.73 7.95
C GLY A 131 -4.37 3.56 8.05
N VAL A 132 -3.64 4.62 8.47
CA VAL A 132 -2.19 4.55 8.68
C VAL A 132 -1.82 3.55 9.77
N TYR A 133 -2.60 3.50 10.85
CA TYR A 133 -2.43 2.51 11.91
C TYR A 133 -2.57 1.08 11.36
N PHE A 134 -3.61 0.79 10.56
CA PHE A 134 -3.78 -0.52 9.95
C PHE A 134 -2.64 -0.87 8.99
N ILE A 135 -2.16 0.06 8.18
CA ILE A 135 -1.01 -0.17 7.32
C ILE A 135 0.19 -0.64 8.15
N ARG A 136 0.49 0.05 9.26
CA ARG A 136 1.62 -0.28 10.15
C ARG A 136 1.43 -1.63 10.87
N GLN A 137 0.20 -1.98 11.26
CA GLN A 137 -0.08 -3.23 11.96
C GLN A 137 -0.11 -4.45 11.03
N LEU A 138 -0.52 -4.26 9.78
CA LEU A 138 -0.72 -5.35 8.84
C LEU A 138 0.52 -5.68 8.02
N MET A 139 1.43 -4.70 7.83
CA MET A 139 2.64 -4.89 7.06
C MET A 139 3.86 -5.09 7.96
N ASP A 140 4.84 -5.88 7.50
CA ASP A 140 6.05 -6.17 8.27
C ASP A 140 7.08 -5.03 8.17
N ALA A 141 7.01 -4.21 7.12
CA ALA A 141 7.74 -2.94 7.02
C ALA A 141 7.00 -1.97 6.11
N VAL A 142 7.08 -0.68 6.47
CA VAL A 142 6.50 0.44 5.74
C VAL A 142 7.57 1.53 5.61
N GLN A 143 7.84 2.00 4.39
CA GLN A 143 8.81 3.05 4.11
C GLN A 143 8.19 4.08 3.18
N PHE A 144 8.44 5.35 3.45
CA PHE A 144 8.00 6.46 2.62
C PHE A 144 9.21 7.26 2.16
N GLU A 145 9.23 7.60 0.87
CA GLU A 145 10.25 8.45 0.27
C GLU A 145 9.58 9.47 -0.65
N SER A 146 9.97 10.71 -0.53
CA SER A 146 9.54 11.80 -1.41
C SER A 146 10.76 12.50 -1.99
N VAL A 147 10.84 12.53 -3.32
CA VAL A 147 11.94 13.17 -4.04
C VAL A 147 11.39 14.31 -4.89
N PRO A 148 11.82 15.56 -4.64
CA PRO A 148 11.35 16.71 -5.41
C PRO A 148 11.48 16.49 -6.91
N GLY A 149 10.38 16.68 -7.64
CA GLY A 149 10.31 16.50 -9.10
C GLY A 149 10.24 15.04 -9.58
N GLN A 150 10.40 14.06 -8.70
CA GLN A 150 10.28 12.63 -9.03
C GLN A 150 9.01 11.99 -8.45
N GLY A 151 8.39 12.60 -7.43
CA GLY A 151 7.18 12.12 -6.79
C GLY A 151 7.43 11.42 -5.46
N ASN A 152 6.41 10.72 -5.00
CA ASN A 152 6.39 10.02 -3.72
C ASN A 152 6.36 8.51 -3.96
N THR A 153 7.01 7.76 -3.10
CA THR A 153 6.98 6.29 -3.14
C THR A 153 6.71 5.75 -1.74
N LEU A 154 5.60 5.03 -1.61
CA LEU A 154 5.29 4.24 -0.42
C LEU A 154 5.64 2.79 -0.69
N THR A 155 6.53 2.22 0.11
CA THR A 155 6.95 0.82 0.02
C THR A 155 6.38 0.04 1.18
N LEU A 156 5.62 -1.01 0.85
CA LEU A 156 4.99 -1.94 1.78
C LEU A 156 5.64 -3.31 1.60
N ILE A 157 6.04 -3.95 2.69
CA ILE A 157 6.68 -5.27 2.68
C ILE A 157 5.86 -6.24 3.49
N LYS A 158 5.55 -7.40 2.90
CA LYS A 158 4.92 -8.53 3.57
C LYS A 158 5.76 -9.78 3.41
N CYS A 159 6.23 -10.34 4.52
CA CYS A 159 7.02 -11.56 4.55
C CYS A 159 6.13 -12.80 4.43
N ARG A 160 6.67 -13.84 3.80
CA ARG A 160 6.05 -15.17 3.86
C ARG A 160 6.30 -15.73 5.24
N THR A 161 5.25 -16.17 5.91
CA THR A 161 5.42 -17.00 7.08
C THR A 161 6.05 -18.32 6.62
N PRO A 162 7.16 -18.78 7.22
CA PRO A 162 7.67 -20.12 6.92
C PRO A 162 6.54 -21.13 7.13
N PRO A 163 6.45 -22.20 6.33
CA PRO A 163 5.53 -23.28 6.63
C PRO A 163 5.82 -23.74 8.05
N ASP A 164 4.77 -23.82 8.85
CA ASP A 164 4.85 -24.30 10.23
C ASP A 164 5.37 -25.76 10.13
N LEU A 165 6.66 -25.94 10.38
CA LEU A 165 7.23 -27.27 10.54
C LEU A 165 6.71 -27.74 11.87
N GLY A 166 5.48 -28.30 11.84
CA GLY A 166 4.79 -28.81 13.01
C GLY A 166 5.77 -29.58 13.88
N VAL A 167 6.15 -28.95 14.99
CA VAL A 167 6.83 -29.65 16.07
C VAL A 167 5.80 -30.61 16.62
N ASN A 168 5.86 -31.83 16.11
CA ASN A 168 5.09 -32.96 16.60
C ASN A 168 5.60 -33.26 18.03
N SER A 169 5.06 -32.53 19.00
CA SER A 169 5.19 -32.89 20.40
C SER A 169 4.31 -34.15 20.61
N GLY A 170 4.91 -35.29 20.27
CA GLY A 170 4.35 -36.57 20.63
C GLY A 170 4.15 -36.63 22.15
N PRO A 171 3.10 -37.31 22.63
CA PRO A 171 2.86 -37.44 24.04
C PRO A 171 3.99 -38.30 24.65
N GLU A 172 4.73 -37.69 25.57
CA GLU A 172 5.63 -38.40 26.46
C GLU A 172 4.77 -39.30 27.34
N ALA A 173 4.82 -40.62 27.05
CA ALA A 173 4.18 -41.63 27.85
C ALA A 173 5.01 -41.84 29.12
N ALA A 174 4.41 -41.56 30.27
CA ALA A 174 4.81 -42.02 31.59
C ALA A 174 4.15 -43.35 31.91
#